data_7c8e4ac7a41ae7143f05d4c8ddeac6be
#
_entry.id   7c8e4ac7a41ae7143f05d4c8ddeac6be
#
_cell.length_a   1.000
_cell.length_b   1.000
_cell.length_c   1.000
_cell.angle_alpha   90.00
_cell.angle_beta   90.00
_cell.angle_gamma   90.00
#
_symmetry.space_group_name_H-M   'P 1'
#
loop_
_entity.id
_entity.type
_entity.pdbx_description
1 polymer ?
#
loop_
_entity_poly.entity_id
_entity_poly.type
_entity_poly.pdbx_seq_one_letter_code
_entity_poly.pdbx_strand_id
1 'polypeptide(L)'
;MNILVIGSGAREHSICWSIKKSKKCKKIFCVPGNAGIEKIAVCKNFDLQNKRNILNFCKKEKIDIVVIGPEQFLEEGVSDYLISKNISVFGPSKKASQLETSKSFAKSFLKRNNIKTAKFCEFKSYELATNYINSVNFPIVIKADGLAAGKGVIICKNIEDARLGLTNIMKKKKFGKAGNKIIIEEYLEGYEISFFAFFDKNSFLKLGYALDHKRAFDKDEGPNTGGMGSFLPSKNISKRIENEILQKIVKPTFDGLKKENIVYRGILFFGLMITKNGPFVIEYNVRFGDPECQTLLRNLKTDLLEIIDSNVNDKLSDINIRNGKQSVVCVVLASKGYPGKFKKNSVIKNLSNAQLIKGIEIFHAGTSAKNQSIVSSGGRVLSITSKARTIKIARMQAYKAIKKINWSGGFFRKDIGLKNS
;
A
#
# COMPACT_ATOMS: atom_id res chain seq x y z
N MET A 1 -8.75 0.76 24.65
CA MET A 1 -8.56 -0.45 23.82
C MET A 1 -7.07 -0.78 23.73
N ASN A 2 -6.73 -2.07 23.76
CA ASN A 2 -5.38 -2.58 23.47
C ASN A 2 -5.36 -3.03 21.99
N ILE A 3 -4.42 -2.50 21.22
CA ILE A 3 -4.34 -2.74 19.76
C ILE A 3 -3.05 -3.47 19.45
N LEU A 4 -3.13 -4.51 18.61
CA LEU A 4 -1.97 -5.15 18.02
C LEU A 4 -1.88 -4.76 16.54
N VAL A 5 -0.75 -4.16 16.13
CA VAL A 5 -0.44 -3.90 14.73
C VAL A 5 0.59 -4.92 14.25
N ILE A 6 0.29 -5.65 13.18
CA ILE A 6 1.22 -6.60 12.56
C ILE A 6 1.93 -5.91 11.41
N GLY A 7 3.27 -5.93 11.46
CA GLY A 7 4.15 -5.38 10.43
C GLY A 7 5.27 -4.51 10.99
N SER A 8 6.12 -3.97 10.12
CA SER A 8 7.33 -3.23 10.50
C SER A 8 7.67 -2.05 9.58
N GLY A 9 6.80 -1.75 8.62
CA GLY A 9 7.01 -0.70 7.63
C GLY A 9 6.65 0.70 8.12
N ALA A 10 6.87 1.69 7.28
CA ALA A 10 6.45 3.07 7.56
C ALA A 10 4.92 3.20 7.54
N ARG A 11 4.23 2.34 6.82
CA ARG A 11 2.79 2.16 6.87
C ARG A 11 2.34 1.82 8.29
N GLU A 12 2.90 0.77 8.90
CA GLU A 12 2.55 0.36 10.25
C GLU A 12 2.94 1.42 11.28
N HIS A 13 4.08 2.10 11.08
CA HIS A 13 4.45 3.23 11.92
C HIS A 13 3.40 4.35 11.86
N SER A 14 2.93 4.70 10.66
CA SER A 14 1.90 5.75 10.52
C SER A 14 0.54 5.32 11.09
N ILE A 15 0.19 4.04 11.03
CA ILE A 15 -1.00 3.47 11.67
C ILE A 15 -0.88 3.59 13.19
N CYS A 16 0.23 3.12 13.79
CA CYS A 16 0.49 3.25 15.23
C CYS A 16 0.45 4.72 15.69
N TRP A 17 1.09 5.62 14.92
CA TRP A 17 1.10 7.06 15.20
C TRP A 17 -0.31 7.68 15.16
N SER A 18 -1.16 7.24 14.24
CA SER A 18 -2.53 7.72 14.13
C SER A 18 -3.41 7.18 15.25
N ILE A 19 -3.32 5.88 15.55
CA ILE A 19 -4.06 5.23 16.65
C ILE A 19 -3.69 5.80 18.00
N LYS A 20 -2.41 6.14 18.25
CA LYS A 20 -1.93 6.70 19.52
C LYS A 20 -2.61 8.03 19.89
N LYS A 21 -3.16 8.75 18.92
CA LYS A 21 -3.88 10.01 19.17
C LYS A 21 -5.29 9.82 19.71
N SER A 22 -5.83 8.63 19.57
CA SER A 22 -7.17 8.30 20.00
C SER A 22 -7.28 8.28 21.54
N LYS A 23 -8.33 8.90 22.08
CA LYS A 23 -8.67 8.79 23.50
C LYS A 23 -9.10 7.36 23.88
N LYS A 24 -9.58 6.57 22.93
CA LYS A 24 -9.95 5.16 23.12
C LYS A 24 -8.73 4.23 23.22
N CYS A 25 -7.54 4.68 22.78
CA CYS A 25 -6.32 3.88 22.78
C CYS A 25 -5.71 3.80 24.18
N LYS A 26 -5.69 2.59 24.75
CA LYS A 26 -5.02 2.32 26.03
C LYS A 26 -3.56 1.90 25.80
N LYS A 27 -3.31 0.95 24.93
CA LYS A 27 -1.98 0.42 24.66
C LYS A 27 -1.87 -0.05 23.20
N ILE A 28 -0.71 0.17 22.60
CA ILE A 28 -0.40 -0.30 21.26
C ILE A 28 0.77 -1.27 21.35
N PHE A 29 0.60 -2.41 20.73
CA PHE A 29 1.66 -3.38 20.46
C PHE A 29 1.92 -3.41 18.96
N CYS A 30 3.18 -3.65 18.56
CA CYS A 30 3.53 -3.83 17.15
C CYS A 30 4.49 -5.01 17.00
N VAL A 31 4.25 -5.87 16.01
CA VAL A 31 5.06 -7.08 15.81
C VAL A 31 5.43 -7.21 14.32
N PRO A 32 6.70 -7.25 13.99
CA PRO A 32 7.85 -7.05 14.87
C PRO A 32 8.11 -5.57 15.23
N GLY A 33 7.54 -4.60 14.48
CA GLY A 33 7.83 -3.18 14.65
C GLY A 33 9.18 -2.75 14.05
N ASN A 34 9.60 -1.53 14.39
CA ASN A 34 10.89 -0.94 13.99
C ASN A 34 11.32 0.13 15.00
N ALA A 35 12.54 0.65 14.87
CA ALA A 35 13.11 1.62 15.81
C ALA A 35 12.32 2.93 15.98
N GLY A 36 11.45 3.29 15.04
CA GLY A 36 10.55 4.44 15.19
C GLY A 36 9.27 4.08 15.93
N ILE A 37 8.71 2.90 15.67
CA ILE A 37 7.52 2.38 16.33
C ILE A 37 7.79 2.14 17.82
N GLU A 38 8.98 1.69 18.20
CA GLU A 38 9.40 1.48 19.60
C GLU A 38 9.24 2.73 20.47
N LYS A 39 9.28 3.93 19.89
CA LYS A 39 9.07 5.19 20.61
C LYS A 39 7.61 5.47 20.96
N ILE A 40 6.67 4.78 20.32
CA ILE A 40 5.24 5.08 20.45
C ILE A 40 4.38 3.85 20.77
N ALA A 41 4.93 2.64 20.64
CA ALA A 41 4.25 1.38 20.88
C ALA A 41 5.21 0.35 21.49
N VAL A 42 4.67 -0.68 22.11
CA VAL A 42 5.46 -1.80 22.64
C VAL A 42 5.76 -2.78 21.49
N CYS A 43 6.99 -2.76 20.99
CA CYS A 43 7.40 -3.72 19.99
C CYS A 43 7.74 -5.09 20.63
N LYS A 44 7.30 -6.16 20.00
CA LYS A 44 7.59 -7.54 20.39
C LYS A 44 8.04 -8.30 19.15
N ASN A 45 8.86 -9.33 19.38
CA ASN A 45 9.32 -10.19 18.30
C ASN A 45 8.99 -11.64 18.66
N PHE A 46 8.17 -12.28 17.83
CA PHE A 46 7.86 -13.69 17.87
C PHE A 46 7.50 -14.17 16.45
N ASP A 47 7.50 -15.48 16.27
CA ASP A 47 7.17 -16.08 14.98
C ASP A 47 5.71 -15.82 14.59
N LEU A 48 5.52 -14.96 13.59
CA LEU A 48 4.20 -14.60 13.02
C LEU A 48 3.67 -15.64 12.04
N GLN A 49 4.50 -16.55 11.53
CA GLN A 49 4.06 -17.66 10.66
C GLN A 49 3.19 -18.63 11.44
N ASN A 50 3.45 -18.78 12.73
CA ASN A 50 2.61 -19.58 13.62
C ASN A 50 1.44 -18.73 14.18
N LYS A 51 0.26 -18.90 13.60
CA LYS A 51 -0.97 -18.18 14.01
C LYS A 51 -1.33 -18.39 15.49
N ARG A 52 -0.94 -19.52 16.11
CA ARG A 52 -1.16 -19.77 17.53
C ARG A 52 -0.37 -18.80 18.41
N ASN A 53 0.84 -18.41 17.99
CA ASN A 53 1.63 -17.41 18.71
C ASN A 53 0.93 -16.06 18.74
N ILE A 54 0.32 -15.65 17.60
CA ILE A 54 -0.46 -14.41 17.53
C ILE A 54 -1.66 -14.49 18.47
N LEU A 55 -2.42 -15.59 18.44
CA LEU A 55 -3.57 -15.80 19.32
C LEU A 55 -3.20 -15.77 20.81
N ASN A 56 -2.13 -16.50 21.18
CA ASN A 56 -1.64 -16.55 22.56
C ASN A 56 -1.23 -15.16 23.05
N PHE A 57 -0.56 -14.38 22.20
CA PHE A 57 -0.22 -13.00 22.49
C PHE A 57 -1.47 -12.14 22.68
N CYS A 58 -2.46 -12.26 21.78
CA CYS A 58 -3.72 -11.54 21.89
C CYS A 58 -4.45 -11.83 23.22
N LYS A 59 -4.50 -13.08 23.63
CA LYS A 59 -5.13 -13.48 24.90
C LYS A 59 -4.36 -12.94 26.11
N LYS A 60 -3.03 -13.10 26.11
CA LYS A 60 -2.13 -12.65 27.19
C LYS A 60 -2.23 -11.14 27.41
N GLU A 61 -2.16 -10.35 26.36
CA GLU A 61 -2.14 -8.89 26.42
C GLU A 61 -3.55 -8.27 26.35
N LYS A 62 -4.60 -9.10 26.33
CA LYS A 62 -6.01 -8.68 26.23
C LYS A 62 -6.21 -7.71 25.06
N ILE A 63 -5.80 -8.15 23.87
CA ILE A 63 -5.92 -7.36 22.62
C ILE A 63 -7.39 -7.29 22.21
N ASP A 64 -7.89 -6.07 22.03
CA ASP A 64 -9.26 -5.83 21.56
C ASP A 64 -9.35 -5.95 20.03
N ILE A 65 -8.37 -5.37 19.31
CA ILE A 65 -8.36 -5.39 17.83
C ILE A 65 -6.95 -5.67 17.31
N VAL A 66 -6.85 -6.54 16.31
CA VAL A 66 -5.64 -6.77 15.51
C VAL A 66 -5.75 -6.01 14.19
N VAL A 67 -4.74 -5.21 13.84
CA VAL A 67 -4.62 -4.52 12.56
C VAL A 67 -3.53 -5.18 11.74
N ILE A 68 -3.87 -5.74 10.57
CA ILE A 68 -2.91 -6.44 9.71
C ILE A 68 -2.42 -5.47 8.64
N GLY A 69 -1.12 -5.16 8.65
CA GLY A 69 -0.49 -4.30 7.67
C GLY A 69 -0.11 -5.02 6.36
N PRO A 70 0.75 -6.08 6.39
CA PRO A 70 1.22 -6.77 5.20
C PRO A 70 0.21 -7.78 4.65
N GLU A 71 0.11 -7.83 3.32
CA GLU A 71 -0.80 -8.69 2.57
C GLU A 71 -0.53 -10.20 2.75
N GLN A 72 0.71 -10.59 3.01
CA GLN A 72 1.07 -12.00 3.18
C GLN A 72 0.27 -12.70 4.31
N PHE A 73 0.05 -12.02 5.43
CA PHE A 73 -0.72 -12.58 6.54
C PHE A 73 -2.22 -12.70 6.23
N LEU A 74 -2.72 -11.85 5.33
CA LEU A 74 -4.09 -11.92 4.82
C LEU A 74 -4.24 -13.12 3.88
N GLU A 75 -3.28 -13.32 2.95
CA GLU A 75 -3.21 -14.48 2.07
C GLU A 75 -3.16 -15.80 2.84
N GLU A 76 -2.40 -15.83 3.93
CA GLU A 76 -2.29 -16.99 4.82
C GLU A 76 -3.55 -17.24 5.66
N GLY A 77 -4.51 -16.28 5.70
CA GLY A 77 -5.76 -16.40 6.44
C GLY A 77 -5.60 -16.20 7.95
N VAL A 78 -4.69 -15.32 8.36
CA VAL A 78 -4.54 -14.93 9.78
C VAL A 78 -5.82 -14.25 10.29
N SER A 79 -6.50 -13.43 9.45
CA SER A 79 -7.78 -12.80 9.80
C SER A 79 -8.84 -13.85 10.15
N ASP A 80 -9.05 -14.84 9.27
CA ASP A 80 -10.05 -15.86 9.46
C ASP A 80 -9.78 -16.68 10.73
N TYR A 81 -8.52 -17.04 10.95
CA TYR A 81 -8.11 -17.79 12.13
C TYR A 81 -8.38 -17.02 13.43
N LEU A 82 -8.01 -15.75 13.51
CA LEU A 82 -8.22 -14.94 14.71
C LEU A 82 -9.70 -14.65 14.97
N ILE A 83 -10.48 -14.35 13.92
CA ILE A 83 -11.92 -14.13 14.01
C ILE A 83 -12.62 -15.38 14.52
N SER A 84 -12.23 -16.60 14.07
CA SER A 84 -12.79 -17.87 14.57
C SER A 84 -12.47 -18.13 16.06
N LYS A 85 -11.57 -17.36 16.65
CA LYS A 85 -11.19 -17.39 18.07
C LYS A 85 -11.67 -16.16 18.85
N ASN A 86 -12.68 -15.45 18.31
CA ASN A 86 -13.31 -14.27 18.89
C ASN A 86 -12.35 -13.08 19.09
N ILE A 87 -11.34 -12.94 18.24
CA ILE A 87 -10.47 -11.76 18.18
C ILE A 87 -10.92 -10.89 17.02
N SER A 88 -11.24 -9.62 17.27
CA SER A 88 -11.58 -8.67 16.22
C SER A 88 -10.37 -8.32 15.37
N VAL A 89 -10.55 -8.32 14.03
CA VAL A 89 -9.45 -8.08 13.08
C VAL A 89 -9.86 -7.02 12.05
N PHE A 90 -9.05 -5.97 11.95
CA PHE A 90 -9.07 -5.05 10.83
C PHE A 90 -8.13 -5.58 9.74
N GLY A 91 -8.71 -6.26 8.78
CA GLY A 91 -8.05 -6.93 7.68
C GLY A 91 -9.00 -7.95 7.05
N PRO A 92 -9.12 -8.01 5.69
CA PRO A 92 -10.07 -8.88 5.02
C PRO A 92 -9.78 -10.37 5.23
N SER A 93 -10.78 -11.20 4.95
CA SER A 93 -10.66 -12.65 4.95
C SER A 93 -9.69 -13.14 3.86
N LYS A 94 -9.20 -14.36 3.97
CA LYS A 94 -8.42 -15.04 2.93
C LYS A 94 -9.12 -15.03 1.57
N LYS A 95 -10.45 -15.26 1.55
CA LYS A 95 -11.25 -15.20 0.32
C LYS A 95 -11.23 -13.81 -0.29
N ALA A 96 -11.43 -12.77 0.51
CA ALA A 96 -11.42 -11.37 0.05
C ALA A 96 -10.01 -10.91 -0.35
N SER A 97 -8.95 -11.42 0.27
CA SER A 97 -7.56 -11.08 -0.07
C SER A 97 -7.16 -11.53 -1.47
N GLN A 98 -7.90 -12.45 -2.09
CA GLN A 98 -7.67 -12.86 -3.48
C GLN A 98 -7.79 -11.69 -4.48
N LEU A 99 -8.48 -10.59 -4.13
CA LEU A 99 -8.47 -9.37 -4.95
C LEU A 99 -7.06 -8.81 -5.17
N GLU A 100 -6.11 -9.01 -4.24
CA GLU A 100 -4.70 -8.61 -4.41
C GLU A 100 -3.82 -9.81 -4.76
N THR A 101 -4.03 -10.96 -4.09
CA THR A 101 -3.11 -12.10 -4.14
C THR A 101 -3.27 -12.95 -5.41
N SER A 102 -4.39 -12.79 -6.14
CA SER A 102 -4.60 -13.40 -7.46
C SER A 102 -5.14 -12.38 -8.46
N LYS A 103 -4.30 -11.99 -9.40
CA LYS A 103 -4.69 -11.04 -10.46
C LYS A 103 -5.80 -11.61 -11.36
N SER A 104 -5.77 -12.92 -11.60
CA SER A 104 -6.82 -13.58 -12.35
C SER A 104 -8.16 -13.58 -11.62
N PHE A 105 -8.16 -13.80 -10.31
CA PHE A 105 -9.39 -13.67 -9.51
C PHE A 105 -9.91 -12.23 -9.59
N ALA A 106 -9.04 -11.23 -9.37
CA ALA A 106 -9.41 -9.82 -9.46
C ALA A 106 -10.00 -9.46 -10.82
N LYS A 107 -9.34 -9.87 -11.92
CA LYS A 107 -9.84 -9.60 -13.28
C LYS A 107 -11.18 -10.29 -13.57
N SER A 108 -11.33 -11.53 -13.15
CA SER A 108 -12.58 -12.25 -13.29
C SER A 108 -13.70 -11.61 -12.45
N PHE A 109 -13.40 -11.16 -11.22
CA PHE A 109 -14.32 -10.41 -10.37
C PHE A 109 -14.77 -9.09 -11.04
N LEU A 110 -13.81 -8.30 -11.57
CA LEU A 110 -14.09 -7.06 -12.29
C LEU A 110 -15.02 -7.30 -13.48
N LYS A 111 -14.74 -8.33 -14.29
CA LYS A 111 -15.57 -8.72 -15.45
C LYS A 111 -16.99 -9.11 -15.05
N ARG A 112 -17.15 -10.01 -14.04
CA ARG A 112 -18.49 -10.47 -13.58
C ARG A 112 -19.34 -9.34 -13.01
N ASN A 113 -18.70 -8.29 -12.48
CA ASN A 113 -19.40 -7.16 -11.85
C ASN A 113 -19.42 -5.89 -12.74
N ASN A 114 -19.08 -6.02 -14.03
CA ASN A 114 -19.09 -4.93 -15.02
C ASN A 114 -18.25 -3.70 -14.61
N ILE A 115 -17.15 -3.93 -13.88
CA ILE A 115 -16.21 -2.89 -13.46
C ILE A 115 -15.14 -2.72 -14.53
N LYS A 116 -14.91 -1.49 -14.99
CA LYS A 116 -13.94 -1.21 -16.05
C LYS A 116 -12.52 -1.57 -15.64
N THR A 117 -11.86 -2.37 -16.46
CA THR A 117 -10.45 -2.73 -16.38
C THR A 117 -9.89 -2.93 -17.77
N ALA A 118 -8.57 -2.98 -17.93
CA ALA A 118 -7.92 -3.32 -19.21
C ALA A 118 -8.43 -4.65 -19.75
N LYS A 119 -8.60 -4.77 -21.07
CA LYS A 119 -8.84 -6.06 -21.73
C LYS A 119 -7.69 -7.00 -21.41
N PHE A 120 -7.99 -8.24 -21.14
CA PHE A 120 -6.98 -9.20 -20.68
C PHE A 120 -7.24 -10.61 -21.17
N CYS A 121 -6.14 -11.38 -21.26
CA CYS A 121 -6.16 -12.83 -21.46
C CYS A 121 -5.27 -13.51 -20.43
N GLU A 122 -5.65 -14.72 -20.01
CA GLU A 122 -4.93 -15.51 -19.01
C GLU A 122 -4.22 -16.69 -19.69
N PHE A 123 -2.99 -16.98 -19.27
CA PHE A 123 -2.20 -18.08 -19.82
C PHE A 123 -1.50 -18.88 -18.72
N LYS A 124 -1.62 -20.22 -18.82
CA LYS A 124 -0.85 -21.20 -18.04
C LYS A 124 0.24 -21.86 -18.88
N SER A 125 0.13 -21.81 -20.23
CA SER A 125 1.12 -22.34 -21.17
C SER A 125 1.96 -21.19 -21.73
N TYR A 126 3.29 -21.37 -21.72
CA TYR A 126 4.24 -20.47 -22.35
C TYR A 126 4.02 -20.36 -23.85
N GLU A 127 3.72 -21.49 -24.51
CA GLU A 127 3.50 -21.55 -25.95
C GLU A 127 2.24 -20.77 -26.37
N LEU A 128 1.12 -20.99 -25.67
CA LEU A 128 -0.11 -20.25 -25.95
C LEU A 128 0.07 -18.73 -25.69
N ALA A 129 0.80 -18.35 -24.64
CA ALA A 129 1.14 -16.94 -24.41
C ALA A 129 2.02 -16.37 -25.52
N THR A 130 2.99 -17.15 -26.01
CA THR A 130 3.87 -16.73 -27.11
C THR A 130 3.10 -16.56 -28.40
N ASN A 131 2.19 -17.48 -28.74
CA ASN A 131 1.32 -17.35 -29.89
C ASN A 131 0.43 -16.12 -29.83
N TYR A 132 -0.12 -15.83 -28.64
CA TYR A 132 -0.97 -14.67 -28.44
C TYR A 132 -0.22 -13.34 -28.66
N ILE A 133 1.01 -13.18 -28.16
CA ILE A 133 1.77 -11.93 -28.34
C ILE A 133 2.17 -11.67 -29.79
N ASN A 134 2.14 -12.68 -30.67
CA ASN A 134 2.37 -12.51 -32.12
C ASN A 134 1.15 -11.90 -32.84
N SER A 135 -0.04 -11.90 -32.21
CA SER A 135 -1.32 -11.44 -32.78
C SER A 135 -1.86 -10.15 -32.20
N VAL A 136 -1.16 -9.52 -31.23
CA VAL A 136 -1.64 -8.31 -30.54
C VAL A 136 -0.81 -7.08 -30.90
N ASN A 137 -1.44 -5.91 -30.80
CA ASN A 137 -0.74 -4.63 -30.95
C ASN A 137 -0.02 -4.23 -29.66
N PHE A 138 1.16 -3.64 -29.80
CA PHE A 138 1.94 -3.08 -28.69
C PHE A 138 1.64 -1.59 -28.46
N PRO A 139 1.84 -1.07 -27.22
CA PRO A 139 2.37 -1.77 -26.04
C PRO A 139 1.34 -2.67 -25.34
N ILE A 140 1.84 -3.70 -24.64
CA ILE A 140 1.04 -4.58 -23.77
C ILE A 140 1.65 -4.66 -22.36
N VAL A 141 0.88 -5.17 -21.39
CA VAL A 141 1.35 -5.39 -20.03
C VAL A 141 1.25 -6.86 -19.65
N ILE A 142 2.39 -7.48 -19.27
CA ILE A 142 2.45 -8.86 -18.77
C ILE A 142 2.55 -8.84 -17.26
N LYS A 143 1.67 -9.58 -16.57
CA LYS A 143 1.61 -9.66 -15.10
C LYS A 143 1.70 -11.11 -14.64
N ALA A 144 2.59 -11.42 -13.69
CA ALA A 144 2.57 -12.69 -12.97
C ALA A 144 1.35 -12.76 -12.03
N ASP A 145 0.67 -13.92 -11.95
CA ASP A 145 -0.51 -14.12 -11.10
C ASP A 145 -0.08 -14.56 -9.71
N GLY A 146 0.01 -13.61 -8.79
CA GLY A 146 0.41 -13.81 -7.41
C GLY A 146 1.15 -12.60 -6.83
N LEU A 147 1.53 -12.72 -5.55
CA LEU A 147 2.35 -11.72 -4.88
C LEU A 147 3.77 -11.72 -5.46
N ALA A 148 4.20 -10.60 -6.01
CA ALA A 148 5.53 -10.41 -6.61
C ALA A 148 6.19 -9.09 -6.19
N ALA A 149 5.76 -8.51 -5.06
CA ALA A 149 6.28 -7.26 -4.50
C ALA A 149 6.42 -6.11 -5.54
N GLY A 150 5.41 -5.96 -6.43
CA GLY A 150 5.39 -4.95 -7.49
C GLY A 150 6.33 -5.23 -8.66
N LYS A 151 7.12 -6.30 -8.63
CA LYS A 151 8.12 -6.64 -9.68
C LYS A 151 7.58 -7.57 -10.78
N GLY A 152 6.41 -8.16 -10.56
CA GLY A 152 5.78 -9.10 -11.48
C GLY A 152 4.99 -8.43 -12.63
N VAL A 153 5.15 -7.12 -12.85
CA VAL A 153 4.48 -6.34 -13.89
C VAL A 153 5.52 -5.81 -14.88
N ILE A 154 5.36 -6.15 -16.16
CA ILE A 154 6.28 -5.77 -17.23
C ILE A 154 5.48 -5.07 -18.32
N ILE A 155 5.81 -3.82 -18.61
CA ILE A 155 5.30 -3.09 -19.78
C ILE A 155 6.20 -3.42 -20.95
N CYS A 156 5.63 -4.02 -21.98
CA CYS A 156 6.33 -4.45 -23.20
C CYS A 156 5.99 -3.49 -24.32
N LYS A 157 6.99 -2.81 -24.87
CA LYS A 157 6.82 -1.83 -25.95
C LYS A 157 6.82 -2.50 -27.35
N ASN A 158 7.40 -3.67 -27.42
CA ASN A 158 7.55 -4.47 -28.62
C ASN A 158 7.53 -5.98 -28.29
N ILE A 159 7.62 -6.81 -29.33
CA ILE A 159 7.54 -8.26 -29.18
C ILE A 159 8.76 -8.86 -28.47
N GLU A 160 9.94 -8.25 -28.61
CA GLU A 160 11.18 -8.69 -27.96
C GLU A 160 11.08 -8.54 -26.46
N ASP A 161 10.58 -7.37 -25.98
CA ASP A 161 10.28 -7.12 -24.56
C ASP A 161 9.30 -8.18 -24.02
N ALA A 162 8.26 -8.49 -24.80
CA ALA A 162 7.24 -9.45 -24.41
C ALA A 162 7.80 -10.88 -24.30
N ARG A 163 8.59 -11.32 -25.29
CA ARG A 163 9.26 -12.64 -25.27
C ARG A 163 10.23 -12.76 -24.09
N LEU A 164 11.01 -11.71 -23.80
CA LEU A 164 11.88 -11.68 -22.64
C LEU A 164 11.09 -11.73 -21.35
N GLY A 165 9.98 -10.97 -21.26
CA GLY A 165 9.06 -10.96 -20.12
C GLY A 165 8.47 -12.35 -19.86
N LEU A 166 7.91 -13.01 -20.87
CA LEU A 166 7.36 -14.36 -20.78
C LEU A 166 8.42 -15.37 -20.32
N THR A 167 9.62 -15.32 -20.93
CA THR A 167 10.73 -16.19 -20.56
C THR A 167 11.13 -16.02 -19.11
N ASN A 168 11.25 -14.77 -18.63
CA ASN A 168 11.63 -14.47 -17.25
C ASN A 168 10.59 -14.96 -16.25
N ILE A 169 9.30 -14.78 -16.55
CA ILE A 169 8.20 -15.13 -15.64
C ILE A 169 7.95 -16.65 -15.67
N MET A 170 7.69 -17.21 -16.86
CA MET A 170 7.15 -18.57 -16.99
C MET A 170 8.24 -19.65 -17.07
N LYS A 171 9.34 -19.43 -17.83
CA LYS A 171 10.43 -20.41 -17.98
C LYS A 171 11.43 -20.31 -16.84
N LYS A 172 12.00 -19.11 -16.60
CA LYS A 172 13.01 -18.89 -15.54
C LYS A 172 12.40 -18.78 -14.13
N LYS A 173 11.07 -18.74 -14.02
CA LYS A 173 10.31 -18.68 -12.76
C LYS A 173 10.86 -17.66 -11.76
N LYS A 174 11.26 -16.47 -12.23
CA LYS A 174 11.85 -15.42 -11.39
C LYS A 174 10.97 -15.01 -10.19
N PHE A 175 9.64 -15.28 -10.27
CA PHE A 175 8.67 -15.00 -9.21
C PHE A 175 8.10 -16.27 -8.59
N GLY A 176 8.82 -17.39 -8.66
CA GLY A 176 8.41 -18.67 -8.07
C GLY A 176 7.04 -19.12 -8.57
N LYS A 177 6.15 -19.52 -7.66
CA LYS A 177 4.79 -20.01 -7.97
C LYS A 177 3.92 -18.97 -8.69
N ALA A 178 4.12 -17.66 -8.45
CA ALA A 178 3.40 -16.59 -9.13
C ALA A 178 3.62 -16.58 -10.64
N GLY A 179 4.73 -17.16 -11.14
CA GLY A 179 5.03 -17.30 -12.55
C GLY A 179 4.39 -18.52 -13.25
N ASN A 180 3.62 -19.34 -12.55
CA ASN A 180 2.93 -20.49 -13.14
C ASN A 180 1.73 -20.08 -14.01
N LYS A 181 1.21 -18.88 -13.80
CA LYS A 181 0.11 -18.28 -14.54
C LYS A 181 0.42 -16.80 -14.76
N ILE A 182 0.06 -16.30 -15.92
CA ILE A 182 0.23 -14.90 -16.28
C ILE A 182 -1.07 -14.31 -16.81
N ILE A 183 -1.15 -12.98 -16.76
CA ILE A 183 -2.16 -12.18 -17.43
C ILE A 183 -1.45 -11.27 -18.43
N ILE A 184 -1.95 -11.19 -19.65
CA ILE A 184 -1.54 -10.21 -20.66
C ILE A 184 -2.68 -9.23 -20.84
N GLU A 185 -2.40 -7.94 -20.67
CA GLU A 185 -3.38 -6.86 -20.71
C GLU A 185 -3.03 -5.85 -21.81
N GLU A 186 -4.04 -5.18 -22.36
CA GLU A 186 -3.83 -3.96 -23.15
C GLU A 186 -3.17 -2.89 -22.28
N TYR A 187 -2.35 -2.04 -22.89
CA TYR A 187 -1.78 -0.89 -22.19
C TYR A 187 -2.80 0.24 -22.12
N LEU A 188 -3.04 0.75 -20.94
CA LEU A 188 -3.94 1.88 -20.71
C LEU A 188 -3.15 3.19 -20.68
N GLU A 189 -3.54 4.15 -21.51
CA GLU A 189 -2.99 5.51 -21.49
C GLU A 189 -3.77 6.40 -20.53
N GLY A 190 -3.05 7.12 -19.67
CA GLY A 190 -3.65 8.00 -18.67
C GLY A 190 -2.69 8.35 -17.55
N TYR A 191 -3.23 8.71 -16.40
CA TYR A 191 -2.45 8.92 -15.19
C TYR A 191 -2.96 8.04 -14.06
N GLU A 192 -2.01 7.48 -13.31
CA GLU A 192 -2.32 6.60 -12.19
C GLU A 192 -2.71 7.38 -10.94
N ILE A 193 -3.68 6.85 -10.21
CA ILE A 193 -4.02 7.30 -8.86
C ILE A 193 -4.23 6.11 -7.94
N SER A 194 -3.93 6.31 -6.67
CA SER A 194 -4.23 5.39 -5.58
C SER A 194 -5.44 5.89 -4.83
N PHE A 195 -6.59 5.22 -4.95
CA PHE A 195 -7.84 5.57 -4.29
C PHE A 195 -8.15 4.60 -3.17
N PHE A 196 -8.70 5.08 -2.06
CA PHE A 196 -8.88 4.27 -0.85
C PHE A 196 -10.28 4.43 -0.27
N ALA A 197 -10.87 3.30 0.12
CA ALA A 197 -12.11 3.27 0.86
C ALA A 197 -12.09 2.17 1.92
N PHE A 198 -12.66 2.45 3.08
CA PHE A 198 -12.97 1.46 4.10
C PHE A 198 -14.20 0.67 3.69
N PHE A 199 -14.21 -0.62 3.97
CA PHE A 199 -15.31 -1.53 3.71
C PHE A 199 -15.62 -2.33 4.96
N ASP A 200 -16.90 -2.46 5.29
CA ASP A 200 -17.41 -3.47 6.20
C ASP A 200 -18.49 -4.32 5.50
N LYS A 201 -19.16 -5.19 6.23
CA LYS A 201 -20.23 -6.05 5.70
C LYS A 201 -21.40 -5.24 5.12
N ASN A 202 -21.68 -4.06 5.67
CA ASN A 202 -22.91 -3.31 5.43
C ASN A 202 -22.72 -2.09 4.55
N SER A 203 -21.51 -1.49 4.56
CA SER A 203 -21.24 -0.19 3.95
C SER A 203 -19.78 -0.01 3.51
N PHE A 204 -19.53 1.07 2.78
CA PHE A 204 -18.19 1.53 2.48
C PHE A 204 -18.09 3.04 2.72
N LEU A 205 -16.90 3.52 3.09
CA LEU A 205 -16.61 4.94 3.28
C LEU A 205 -15.34 5.35 2.55
N LYS A 206 -15.42 6.41 1.76
CA LYS A 206 -14.26 7.01 1.10
C LYS A 206 -13.28 7.56 2.13
N LEU A 207 -12.02 7.10 2.10
CA LEU A 207 -10.93 7.76 2.81
C LEU A 207 -10.35 8.91 1.96
N GLY A 208 -10.11 8.68 0.68
CA GLY A 208 -9.53 9.65 -0.25
C GLY A 208 -8.58 9.01 -1.24
N TYR A 209 -7.68 9.83 -1.78
CA TYR A 209 -6.69 9.39 -2.76
C TYR A 209 -5.30 9.98 -2.47
N ALA A 210 -4.28 9.38 -3.05
CA ALA A 210 -2.93 9.92 -3.15
C ALA A 210 -2.35 9.62 -4.52
N LEU A 211 -1.40 10.42 -4.97
CA LEU A 211 -0.58 10.11 -6.15
C LEU A 211 0.74 9.55 -5.67
N ASP A 212 1.09 8.37 -6.21
CA ASP A 212 2.32 7.65 -5.93
C ASP A 212 3.37 7.85 -7.03
N HIS A 213 4.64 7.70 -6.67
CA HIS A 213 5.78 7.68 -7.57
C HIS A 213 6.49 6.32 -7.47
N LYS A 214 6.15 5.40 -8.38
CA LYS A 214 6.58 3.99 -8.33
C LYS A 214 8.00 3.75 -8.81
N ARG A 215 8.54 4.59 -9.71
CA ARG A 215 9.90 4.44 -10.25
C ARG A 215 10.96 4.90 -9.27
N ALA A 216 12.12 4.23 -9.30
CA ALA A 216 13.20 4.45 -8.33
C ALA A 216 13.84 5.84 -8.43
N PHE A 217 13.94 6.42 -9.63
CA PHE A 217 14.68 7.65 -9.91
C PHE A 217 13.79 8.78 -10.42
N ASP A 218 14.34 9.99 -10.40
CA ASP A 218 13.69 11.18 -10.93
C ASP A 218 13.19 10.98 -12.36
N LYS A 219 12.19 11.76 -12.78
CA LYS A 219 11.54 11.70 -14.12
C LYS A 219 10.89 10.34 -14.45
N ASP A 220 10.53 9.59 -13.40
CA ASP A 220 9.96 8.23 -13.51
C ASP A 220 10.88 7.26 -14.26
N GLU A 221 12.17 7.32 -13.99
CA GLU A 221 13.19 6.43 -14.53
C GLU A 221 13.54 5.28 -13.57
N GLY A 222 14.25 4.29 -14.11
CA GLY A 222 14.72 3.13 -13.34
C GLY A 222 13.63 2.06 -13.12
N PRO A 223 13.90 1.07 -12.24
CA PRO A 223 12.99 -0.02 -11.97
C PRO A 223 11.77 0.41 -11.15
N ASN A 224 10.69 -0.37 -11.23
CA ASN A 224 9.55 -0.25 -10.32
C ASN A 224 9.96 -0.58 -8.88
N THR A 225 9.35 0.11 -7.93
CA THR A 225 9.56 -0.06 -6.49
C THR A 225 8.22 -0.21 -5.77
N GLY A 226 8.24 -0.32 -4.44
CA GLY A 226 7.05 -0.23 -3.62
C GLY A 226 6.50 1.20 -3.43
N GLY A 227 7.07 2.20 -4.12
CA GLY A 227 6.75 3.63 -3.98
C GLY A 227 7.91 4.42 -3.37
N MET A 228 8.30 5.50 -4.05
CA MET A 228 9.38 6.41 -3.64
C MET A 228 8.87 7.73 -3.06
N GLY A 229 7.57 7.91 -3.07
CA GLY A 229 6.91 9.06 -2.47
C GLY A 229 5.47 9.20 -2.93
N SER A 230 4.68 9.94 -2.17
CA SER A 230 3.28 10.21 -2.51
C SER A 230 2.88 11.62 -2.08
N PHE A 231 1.79 12.13 -2.64
CA PHE A 231 1.28 13.44 -2.27
C PHE A 231 -0.22 13.57 -2.49
N LEU A 232 -0.83 14.55 -1.84
CA LEU A 232 -2.20 15.03 -2.05
C LEU A 232 -2.31 16.53 -1.70
N PRO A 233 -3.33 17.26 -2.25
CA PRO A 233 -4.20 16.88 -3.34
C PRO A 233 -3.50 16.94 -4.69
N SER A 234 -4.14 16.44 -5.74
CA SER A 234 -3.71 16.63 -7.11
C SER A 234 -4.70 17.56 -7.85
N LYS A 235 -4.19 18.48 -8.65
CA LYS A 235 -5.02 19.32 -9.52
C LYS A 235 -5.79 18.52 -10.57
N ASN A 236 -5.25 17.34 -10.94
CA ASN A 236 -5.86 16.46 -11.94
C ASN A 236 -7.08 15.70 -11.43
N ILE A 237 -7.34 15.71 -10.11
CA ILE A 237 -8.46 15.00 -9.51
C ILE A 237 -9.54 15.99 -9.10
N SER A 238 -10.51 16.19 -9.98
CA SER A 238 -11.70 16.98 -9.70
C SER A 238 -12.73 16.19 -8.88
N LYS A 239 -13.66 16.90 -8.25
CA LYS A 239 -14.81 16.27 -7.57
C LYS A 239 -15.62 15.37 -8.52
N ARG A 240 -15.68 15.72 -9.82
CA ARG A 240 -16.34 14.91 -10.86
C ARG A 240 -15.66 13.56 -11.00
N ILE A 241 -14.33 13.52 -11.10
CA ILE A 241 -13.55 12.28 -11.20
C ILE A 241 -13.70 11.44 -9.93
N GLU A 242 -13.63 12.05 -8.74
CA GLU A 242 -13.87 11.34 -7.47
C GLU A 242 -15.27 10.70 -7.44
N ASN A 243 -16.31 11.42 -7.83
CA ASN A 243 -17.67 10.89 -7.88
C ASN A 243 -17.80 9.75 -8.91
N GLU A 244 -17.14 9.90 -10.06
CA GLU A 244 -17.13 8.86 -11.09
C GLU A 244 -16.46 7.57 -10.58
N ILE A 245 -15.34 7.67 -9.84
CA ILE A 245 -14.69 6.55 -9.19
C ILE A 245 -15.63 5.88 -8.18
N LEU A 246 -16.29 6.68 -7.33
CA LEU A 246 -17.22 6.15 -6.34
C LEU A 246 -18.38 5.39 -6.98
N GLN A 247 -18.99 5.94 -8.02
CA GLN A 247 -20.17 5.35 -8.66
C GLN A 247 -19.84 4.18 -9.59
N LYS A 248 -18.74 4.26 -10.34
CA LYS A 248 -18.42 3.28 -11.38
C LYS A 248 -17.42 2.20 -10.95
N ILE A 249 -16.70 2.42 -9.82
CA ILE A 249 -15.68 1.48 -9.34
C ILE A 249 -15.98 1.03 -7.91
N VAL A 250 -16.03 1.95 -6.93
CA VAL A 250 -16.09 1.59 -5.51
C VAL A 250 -17.43 0.94 -5.17
N LYS A 251 -18.55 1.57 -5.54
CA LYS A 251 -19.88 1.02 -5.29
C LYS A 251 -20.09 -0.32 -5.99
N PRO A 252 -19.81 -0.51 -7.30
CA PRO A 252 -19.91 -1.82 -7.95
C PRO A 252 -18.98 -2.89 -7.33
N THR A 253 -17.79 -2.50 -6.82
CA THR A 253 -16.93 -3.43 -6.09
C THR A 253 -17.60 -3.89 -4.80
N PHE A 254 -18.18 -2.97 -4.03
CA PHE A 254 -18.92 -3.31 -2.81
C PHE A 254 -20.11 -4.23 -3.09
N ASP A 255 -20.94 -3.86 -4.08
CA ASP A 255 -22.12 -4.64 -4.47
C ASP A 255 -21.72 -6.04 -4.99
N GLY A 256 -20.63 -6.13 -5.75
CA GLY A 256 -20.07 -7.37 -6.25
C GLY A 256 -19.57 -8.29 -5.14
N LEU A 257 -18.88 -7.74 -4.14
CA LEU A 257 -18.46 -8.50 -2.96
C LEU A 257 -19.67 -9.09 -2.21
N LYS A 258 -20.72 -8.29 -2.02
CA LYS A 258 -21.96 -8.75 -1.38
C LYS A 258 -22.64 -9.85 -2.22
N LYS A 259 -22.77 -9.66 -3.52
CA LYS A 259 -23.37 -10.63 -4.46
C LYS A 259 -22.64 -11.98 -4.44
N GLU A 260 -21.31 -11.95 -4.32
CA GLU A 260 -20.47 -13.17 -4.30
C GLU A 260 -20.27 -13.73 -2.88
N ASN A 261 -20.97 -13.21 -1.87
CA ASN A 261 -20.85 -13.61 -0.45
C ASN A 261 -19.40 -13.55 0.04
N ILE A 262 -18.69 -12.46 -0.31
CA ILE A 262 -17.34 -12.18 0.13
C ILE A 262 -17.39 -11.05 1.17
N VAL A 263 -17.31 -11.41 2.45
CA VAL A 263 -17.27 -10.42 3.52
C VAL A 263 -15.90 -9.76 3.52
N TYR A 264 -15.92 -8.43 3.41
CA TYR A 264 -14.72 -7.60 3.46
C TYR A 264 -14.79 -6.70 4.72
N ARG A 265 -13.76 -6.72 5.57
CA ARG A 265 -13.55 -5.75 6.66
C ARG A 265 -12.15 -5.20 6.57
N GLY A 266 -12.02 -3.89 6.48
CA GLY A 266 -10.71 -3.24 6.35
C GLY A 266 -10.70 -2.14 5.32
N ILE A 267 -9.50 -1.80 4.83
CA ILE A 267 -9.31 -0.82 3.78
C ILE A 267 -9.02 -1.52 2.45
N LEU A 268 -9.65 -1.04 1.38
CA LEU A 268 -9.36 -1.46 0.02
C LEU A 268 -8.71 -0.31 -0.74
N PHE A 269 -7.55 -0.58 -1.30
CA PHE A 269 -6.82 0.29 -2.20
C PHE A 269 -7.11 -0.10 -3.64
N PHE A 270 -7.59 0.84 -4.41
CA PHE A 270 -7.86 0.78 -5.83
C PHE A 270 -6.73 1.46 -6.58
N GLY A 271 -5.88 0.71 -7.26
CA GLY A 271 -4.96 1.23 -8.27
C GLY A 271 -5.74 1.54 -9.54
N LEU A 272 -5.84 2.80 -9.91
CA LEU A 272 -6.69 3.26 -11.01
C LEU A 272 -5.86 3.96 -12.08
N MET A 273 -6.21 3.72 -13.37
CA MET A 273 -5.82 4.54 -14.50
C MET A 273 -6.97 5.45 -14.89
N ILE A 274 -6.75 6.76 -14.84
CA ILE A 274 -7.71 7.75 -15.33
C ILE A 274 -7.40 8.01 -16.80
N THR A 275 -8.23 7.45 -17.66
CA THR A 275 -8.13 7.57 -19.12
C THR A 275 -9.11 8.61 -19.65
N LYS A 276 -9.05 8.91 -20.96
CA LYS A 276 -10.08 9.71 -21.65
C LYS A 276 -11.49 9.11 -21.54
N ASN A 277 -11.59 7.78 -21.34
CA ASN A 277 -12.87 7.06 -21.21
C ASN A 277 -13.30 6.85 -19.75
N GLY A 278 -12.69 7.57 -18.79
CA GLY A 278 -12.96 7.51 -17.36
C GLY A 278 -12.01 6.59 -16.59
N PRO A 279 -12.34 6.23 -15.33
CA PRO A 279 -11.49 5.41 -14.48
C PRO A 279 -11.54 3.93 -14.84
N PHE A 280 -10.37 3.28 -14.85
CA PHE A 280 -10.17 1.84 -15.03
C PHE A 280 -9.41 1.28 -13.84
N VAL A 281 -9.81 0.11 -13.34
CA VAL A 281 -9.07 -0.60 -12.29
C VAL A 281 -7.84 -1.27 -12.91
N ILE A 282 -6.64 -0.92 -12.41
CA ILE A 282 -5.38 -1.58 -12.75
C ILE A 282 -5.17 -2.79 -11.85
N GLU A 283 -5.39 -2.59 -10.54
CA GLU A 283 -5.21 -3.60 -9.49
C GLU A 283 -5.99 -3.21 -8.23
N TYR A 284 -6.23 -4.20 -7.37
CA TYR A 284 -6.61 -4.01 -5.98
C TYR A 284 -5.45 -4.32 -5.06
N ASN A 285 -5.40 -3.61 -3.92
CA ASN A 285 -4.56 -3.99 -2.79
C ASN A 285 -5.43 -4.00 -1.53
N VAL A 286 -5.45 -5.12 -0.83
CA VAL A 286 -6.39 -5.38 0.28
C VAL A 286 -5.91 -4.84 1.62
N ARG A 287 -5.18 -3.76 1.58
CA ARG A 287 -4.51 -3.10 2.70
C ARG A 287 -4.20 -1.64 2.36
N PHE A 288 -3.72 -0.89 3.34
CA PHE A 288 -3.14 0.42 3.07
C PHE A 288 -1.94 0.32 2.11
N GLY A 289 -1.80 1.33 1.23
CA GLY A 289 -0.59 1.52 0.44
C GLY A 289 0.60 2.00 1.30
N ASP A 290 1.79 1.88 0.78
CA ASP A 290 3.02 2.41 1.37
C ASP A 290 3.87 2.99 0.22
N PRO A 291 3.96 4.34 0.03
CA PRO A 291 3.84 5.38 1.05
C PRO A 291 2.51 6.14 1.15
N GLU A 292 1.43 5.70 0.52
CA GLU A 292 0.17 6.45 0.50
C GLU A 292 -0.48 6.54 1.89
N CYS A 293 -0.37 5.50 2.71
CA CYS A 293 -0.88 5.49 4.08
C CYS A 293 -0.36 6.67 4.89
N GLN A 294 0.96 6.93 4.83
CA GLN A 294 1.60 8.03 5.53
C GLN A 294 1.00 9.37 5.10
N THR A 295 0.76 9.54 3.80
CA THR A 295 0.18 10.75 3.22
C THR A 295 -1.28 10.94 3.64
N LEU A 296 -2.08 9.88 3.55
CA LEU A 296 -3.50 9.90 3.88
C LEU A 296 -3.74 10.13 5.39
N LEU A 297 -3.03 9.40 6.25
CA LEU A 297 -3.20 9.52 7.70
C LEU A 297 -2.69 10.85 8.24
N ARG A 298 -1.73 11.49 7.59
CA ARG A 298 -1.33 12.88 7.89
C ARG A 298 -2.45 13.87 7.58
N ASN A 299 -3.32 13.57 6.62
CA ASN A 299 -4.44 14.43 6.24
C ASN A 299 -5.74 14.10 6.99
N LEU A 300 -5.90 12.86 7.45
CA LEU A 300 -7.08 12.41 8.17
C LEU A 300 -7.29 13.22 9.47
N LYS A 301 -8.55 13.66 9.70
CA LYS A 301 -8.98 14.38 10.91
C LYS A 301 -9.83 13.54 11.82
N THR A 302 -10.63 12.63 11.25
CA THR A 302 -11.39 11.64 12.03
C THR A 302 -10.44 10.70 12.75
N ASP A 303 -10.78 10.28 13.94
CA ASP A 303 -10.00 9.32 14.72
C ASP A 303 -9.92 7.97 14.01
N LEU A 304 -8.69 7.53 13.68
CA LEU A 304 -8.48 6.28 12.96
C LEU A 304 -8.95 5.06 13.78
N LEU A 305 -8.75 5.09 15.11
CA LEU A 305 -9.18 3.96 15.94
C LEU A 305 -10.70 3.87 16.02
N GLU A 306 -11.40 5.01 15.98
CA GLU A 306 -12.86 5.02 15.90
C GLU A 306 -13.36 4.43 14.57
N ILE A 307 -12.69 4.75 13.45
CA ILE A 307 -13.00 4.14 12.16
C ILE A 307 -12.76 2.64 12.20
N ILE A 308 -11.62 2.20 12.74
CA ILE A 308 -11.26 0.78 12.84
C ILE A 308 -12.26 0.03 13.75
N ASP A 309 -12.61 0.58 14.90
CA ASP A 309 -13.58 0.00 15.83
C ASP A 309 -14.96 -0.17 15.17
N SER A 310 -15.44 0.88 14.50
CA SER A 310 -16.70 0.81 13.75
C SER A 310 -16.63 -0.19 12.59
N ASN A 311 -15.50 -0.28 11.89
CA ASN A 311 -15.30 -1.23 10.79
C ASN A 311 -15.40 -2.69 11.22
N VAL A 312 -14.73 -3.07 12.31
CA VAL A 312 -14.74 -4.46 12.79
C VAL A 312 -16.08 -4.87 13.38
N ASN A 313 -16.92 -3.89 13.76
CA ASN A 313 -18.26 -4.07 14.29
C ASN A 313 -19.38 -3.87 13.25
N ASP A 314 -19.04 -3.73 11.95
CA ASP A 314 -19.99 -3.52 10.83
C ASP A 314 -20.87 -2.27 10.99
N LYS A 315 -20.29 -1.20 11.54
CA LYS A 315 -20.92 0.11 11.87
C LYS A 315 -20.27 1.28 11.16
N LEU A 316 -19.63 1.07 10.02
CA LEU A 316 -19.01 2.17 9.26
C LEU A 316 -19.99 3.26 8.85
N SER A 317 -21.26 2.92 8.63
CA SER A 317 -22.33 3.88 8.32
C SER A 317 -22.48 4.99 9.37
N ASP A 318 -22.09 4.73 10.62
CA ASP A 318 -22.21 5.67 11.73
C ASP A 318 -21.06 6.70 11.77
N ILE A 319 -20.05 6.51 10.91
CA ILE A 319 -18.85 7.34 10.85
C ILE A 319 -18.92 8.35 9.71
N ASN A 320 -18.56 9.59 10.01
CA ASN A 320 -18.32 10.62 9.01
C ASN A 320 -16.82 10.93 8.90
N ILE A 321 -16.20 10.48 7.80
CA ILE A 321 -14.77 10.74 7.57
C ILE A 321 -14.55 12.19 7.16
N ARG A 322 -13.74 12.88 7.94
CA ARG A 322 -13.28 14.25 7.69
C ARG A 322 -11.80 14.26 7.42
N ASN A 323 -11.42 14.86 6.31
CA ASN A 323 -10.03 15.10 5.92
C ASN A 323 -9.65 16.58 6.11
N GLY A 324 -8.37 16.84 6.29
CA GLY A 324 -7.83 18.20 6.33
C GLY A 324 -7.81 18.83 4.93
N LYS A 325 -7.76 20.16 4.90
CA LYS A 325 -7.66 20.95 3.65
C LYS A 325 -6.21 21.21 3.23
N GLN A 326 -5.23 20.74 4.00
CA GLN A 326 -3.82 20.98 3.75
C GLN A 326 -3.24 19.97 2.76
N SER A 327 -2.20 20.39 2.06
CA SER A 327 -1.42 19.51 1.20
C SER A 327 -0.44 18.67 2.04
N VAL A 328 -0.25 17.43 1.63
CA VAL A 328 0.72 16.51 2.23
C VAL A 328 1.64 15.97 1.14
N VAL A 329 2.93 15.96 1.43
CA VAL A 329 3.97 15.33 0.59
C VAL A 329 4.73 14.34 1.44
N CYS A 330 4.93 13.14 0.94
CA CYS A 330 5.73 12.09 1.53
C CYS A 330 6.90 11.76 0.59
N VAL A 331 8.13 11.88 1.05
CA VAL A 331 9.33 11.49 0.32
C VAL A 331 9.97 10.29 1.00
N VAL A 332 10.18 9.21 0.24
CA VAL A 332 10.81 7.99 0.76
C VAL A 332 12.32 8.07 0.58
N LEU A 333 13.04 7.80 1.65
CA LEU A 333 14.49 7.61 1.64
C LEU A 333 14.75 6.10 1.60
N ALA A 334 15.49 5.65 0.59
CA ALA A 334 15.80 4.25 0.36
C ALA A 334 17.31 3.99 0.42
N SER A 335 17.71 2.78 0.78
CA SER A 335 19.11 2.34 0.76
C SER A 335 19.65 2.34 -0.68
N LYS A 336 20.86 2.81 -0.90
CA LYS A 336 21.53 2.76 -2.22
C LYS A 336 21.54 1.32 -2.75
N GLY A 337 21.11 1.17 -4.00
CA GLY A 337 20.92 -0.14 -4.66
C GLY A 337 19.49 -0.68 -4.65
N TYR A 338 18.58 -0.13 -3.81
CA TYR A 338 17.16 -0.49 -3.84
C TYR A 338 16.52 -0.12 -5.20
N PRO A 339 15.63 -0.97 -5.80
CA PRO A 339 15.00 -2.19 -5.28
C PRO A 339 15.83 -3.47 -5.49
N GLY A 340 17.09 -3.37 -5.94
CA GLY A 340 18.02 -4.48 -6.08
C GLY A 340 18.75 -4.81 -4.76
N LYS A 341 20.00 -5.28 -4.87
CA LYS A 341 20.85 -5.53 -3.69
C LYS A 341 21.26 -4.22 -3.04
N PHE A 342 21.15 -4.12 -1.72
CA PHE A 342 21.51 -2.93 -0.94
C PHE A 342 22.25 -3.30 0.34
N LYS A 343 23.06 -2.36 0.85
CA LYS A 343 23.79 -2.50 2.13
C LYS A 343 22.86 -2.15 3.30
N LYS A 344 22.97 -2.90 4.38
CA LYS A 344 22.31 -2.65 5.67
C LYS A 344 23.29 -2.07 6.69
N ASN A 345 22.79 -1.73 7.88
CA ASN A 345 23.56 -1.24 9.03
C ASN A 345 24.30 0.10 8.81
N SER A 346 23.86 0.91 7.85
CA SER A 346 24.35 2.28 7.70
C SER A 346 23.70 3.19 8.74
N VAL A 347 24.51 3.95 9.50
CA VAL A 347 24.05 4.82 10.58
C VAL A 347 23.30 6.03 10.01
N ILE A 348 22.18 6.37 10.65
CA ILE A 348 21.33 7.52 10.30
C ILE A 348 21.34 8.49 11.48
N LYS A 349 21.84 9.71 11.25
CA LYS A 349 21.99 10.75 12.29
C LYS A 349 21.04 11.94 12.05
N ASN A 350 20.85 12.75 13.07
CA ASN A 350 20.13 14.03 13.03
C ASN A 350 18.64 13.94 12.70
N LEU A 351 17.98 12.79 12.95
CA LEU A 351 16.54 12.64 12.74
C LEU A 351 15.72 13.60 13.61
N SER A 352 16.13 13.84 14.87
CA SER A 352 15.47 14.77 15.78
C SER A 352 15.48 16.21 15.22
N ASN A 353 16.62 16.66 14.68
CA ASN A 353 16.74 17.99 14.08
C ASN A 353 15.86 18.17 12.83
N ALA A 354 15.67 17.08 12.06
CA ALA A 354 14.75 17.09 10.93
C ALA A 354 13.28 17.14 11.39
N GLN A 355 12.94 16.42 12.46
CA GLN A 355 11.59 16.38 13.04
C GLN A 355 11.14 17.75 13.59
N LEU A 356 12.04 18.62 14.05
CA LEU A 356 11.71 19.97 14.56
C LEU A 356 11.18 20.93 13.48
N ILE A 357 11.34 20.62 12.20
CA ILE A 357 10.80 21.46 11.13
C ILE A 357 9.28 21.39 11.15
N LYS A 358 8.62 22.54 11.21
CA LYS A 358 7.14 22.66 11.27
C LYS A 358 6.46 21.83 10.17
N GLY A 359 5.48 21.03 10.56
CA GLY A 359 4.69 20.21 9.64
C GLY A 359 5.33 18.88 9.24
N ILE A 360 6.57 18.62 9.70
CA ILE A 360 7.26 17.34 9.42
C ILE A 360 6.80 16.26 10.39
N GLU A 361 6.70 15.04 9.86
CA GLU A 361 6.64 13.77 10.61
C GLU A 361 7.49 12.74 9.87
N ILE A 362 8.30 12.00 10.62
CA ILE A 362 9.20 10.99 10.09
C ILE A 362 8.70 9.61 10.47
N PHE A 363 8.30 8.82 9.47
CA PHE A 363 7.92 7.44 9.67
C PHE A 363 9.08 6.51 9.29
N HIS A 364 9.44 5.65 10.23
CA HIS A 364 10.47 4.64 10.04
C HIS A 364 9.89 3.42 9.31
N ALA A 365 10.66 2.86 8.37
CA ALA A 365 10.44 1.57 7.73
C ALA A 365 11.59 0.62 8.10
N GLY A 366 12.46 0.31 7.17
CA GLY A 366 13.61 -0.55 7.42
C GLY A 366 14.67 0.13 8.30
N THR A 367 14.37 0.28 9.58
CA THR A 367 15.30 0.81 10.59
C THR A 367 15.36 -0.10 11.82
N SER A 368 16.51 -0.21 12.44
CA SER A 368 16.70 -0.86 13.74
C SER A 368 17.57 0.00 14.65
N ALA A 369 17.41 -0.18 15.95
CA ALA A 369 18.31 0.39 16.94
C ALA A 369 19.53 -0.53 17.12
N LYS A 370 20.75 0.03 17.07
CA LYS A 370 22.00 -0.68 17.31
C LYS A 370 22.98 0.25 18.02
N ASN A 371 23.48 -0.14 19.18
CA ASN A 371 24.43 0.66 19.98
C ASN A 371 24.00 2.12 20.10
N GLN A 372 22.77 2.36 20.56
CA GLN A 372 22.13 3.68 20.72
C GLN A 372 22.00 4.51 19.42
N SER A 373 22.34 3.94 18.28
CA SER A 373 22.19 4.56 16.96
C SER A 373 21.06 3.93 16.17
N ILE A 374 20.42 4.74 15.34
CA ILE A 374 19.47 4.24 14.33
C ILE A 374 20.27 3.84 13.09
N VAL A 375 20.05 2.61 12.62
CA VAL A 375 20.69 2.08 11.41
C VAL A 375 19.66 1.60 10.39
N SER A 376 20.05 1.61 9.10
CA SER A 376 19.22 1.04 8.03
C SER A 376 19.19 -0.49 8.10
N SER A 377 18.01 -1.10 8.00
CA SER A 377 17.81 -2.56 8.00
C SER A 377 17.03 -3.06 6.77
N GLY A 378 16.50 -2.16 5.93
CA GLY A 378 15.66 -2.50 4.78
C GLY A 378 15.97 -1.68 3.53
N GLY A 379 15.21 -1.92 2.46
CA GLY A 379 15.33 -1.19 1.19
C GLY A 379 14.78 0.22 1.30
N ARG A 380 13.48 0.37 1.59
CA ARG A 380 12.90 1.66 2.01
C ARG A 380 13.13 1.82 3.52
N VAL A 381 13.61 2.97 3.94
CA VAL A 381 14.16 3.14 5.28
C VAL A 381 13.40 4.20 6.09
N LEU A 382 13.12 5.34 5.49
CA LEU A 382 12.37 6.43 6.12
C LEU A 382 11.35 7.00 5.13
N SER A 383 10.22 7.48 5.65
CA SER A 383 9.25 8.29 4.93
C SER A 383 9.15 9.64 5.62
N ILE A 384 9.61 10.70 4.93
CA ILE A 384 9.57 12.06 5.43
C ILE A 384 8.29 12.70 4.93
N THR A 385 7.32 12.90 5.81
CA THR A 385 6.05 13.56 5.47
C THR A 385 6.08 15.02 5.88
N SER A 386 5.54 15.87 5.03
CA SER A 386 5.32 17.28 5.32
C SER A 386 3.87 17.66 5.05
N LYS A 387 3.29 18.46 5.94
CA LYS A 387 1.93 18.97 5.83
C LYS A 387 1.95 20.48 5.88
N ALA A 388 1.44 21.13 4.81
CA ALA A 388 1.44 22.59 4.66
C ALA A 388 0.23 23.09 3.87
N ARG A 389 0.09 24.42 3.74
CA ARG A 389 -1.01 25.07 3.01
C ARG A 389 -1.04 24.69 1.52
N THR A 390 0.12 24.52 0.90
CA THR A 390 0.25 24.15 -0.52
C THR A 390 1.26 23.04 -0.71
N ILE A 391 1.16 22.29 -1.84
CA ILE A 391 2.15 21.26 -2.20
C ILE A 391 3.56 21.85 -2.31
N LYS A 392 3.70 23.04 -2.90
CA LYS A 392 5.00 23.73 -3.02
C LYS A 392 5.66 23.93 -1.66
N ILE A 393 4.91 24.41 -0.65
CA ILE A 393 5.43 24.61 0.71
C ILE A 393 5.70 23.27 1.40
N ALA A 394 4.78 22.30 1.30
CA ALA A 394 4.97 20.98 1.89
C ALA A 394 6.23 20.30 1.32
N ARG A 395 6.39 20.38 0.00
CA ARG A 395 7.57 19.87 -0.69
C ARG A 395 8.87 20.55 -0.23
N MET A 396 8.89 21.88 -0.18
CA MET A 396 10.05 22.64 0.31
C MET A 396 10.45 22.21 1.73
N GLN A 397 9.47 22.07 2.63
CA GLN A 397 9.72 21.64 4.02
C GLN A 397 10.22 20.20 4.09
N ALA A 398 9.65 19.25 3.31
CA ALA A 398 10.11 17.88 3.27
C ALA A 398 11.59 17.79 2.86
N TYR A 399 11.99 18.47 1.78
CA TYR A 399 13.38 18.46 1.33
C TYR A 399 14.31 19.23 2.26
N LYS A 400 13.83 20.29 2.95
CA LYS A 400 14.60 20.95 4.02
C LYS A 400 14.88 19.98 5.17
N ALA A 401 13.90 19.17 5.56
CA ALA A 401 14.06 18.13 6.58
C ALA A 401 15.05 17.04 6.14
N ILE A 402 14.95 16.57 4.90
CA ILE A 402 15.87 15.57 4.33
C ILE A 402 17.32 16.06 4.36
N LYS A 403 17.57 17.32 4.03
CA LYS A 403 18.92 17.93 4.10
C LYS A 403 19.54 17.96 5.50
N LYS A 404 18.71 17.90 6.57
CA LYS A 404 19.18 17.79 7.96
C LYS A 404 19.59 16.38 8.35
N ILE A 405 19.07 15.37 7.65
CA ILE A 405 19.39 13.97 7.93
C ILE A 405 20.77 13.63 7.35
N ASN A 406 21.65 13.14 8.21
CA ASN A 406 22.96 12.67 7.79
C ASN A 406 22.93 11.16 7.61
N TRP A 407 22.83 10.72 6.34
CA TRP A 407 22.81 9.32 5.95
C TRP A 407 23.39 9.11 4.55
N SER A 408 24.68 8.79 4.49
CA SER A 408 25.42 8.59 3.22
C SER A 408 25.01 7.31 2.46
N GLY A 409 24.40 6.34 3.17
CA GLY A 409 23.94 5.07 2.61
C GLY A 409 22.60 5.14 1.87
N GLY A 410 21.96 6.31 1.81
CA GLY A 410 20.63 6.49 1.24
C GLY A 410 20.59 7.27 -0.06
N PHE A 411 19.42 7.16 -0.73
CA PHE A 411 19.01 8.03 -1.83
C PHE A 411 17.51 8.30 -1.76
N PHE A 412 17.06 9.30 -2.49
CA PHE A 412 15.66 9.69 -2.59
C PHE A 412 15.41 10.42 -3.91
N ARG A 413 14.17 10.47 -4.36
CA ARG A 413 13.75 11.27 -5.52
C ARG A 413 13.62 12.75 -5.14
N LYS A 414 14.02 13.62 -6.05
CA LYS A 414 13.96 15.08 -5.90
C LYS A 414 12.70 15.71 -6.51
N ASP A 415 11.93 14.94 -7.26
CA ASP A 415 10.80 15.39 -8.07
C ASP A 415 9.42 15.01 -7.49
N ILE A 416 9.34 14.44 -6.27
CA ILE A 416 8.07 14.10 -5.64
C ILE A 416 7.20 15.35 -5.48
N GLY A 417 5.98 15.31 -6.06
CA GLY A 417 5.04 16.42 -6.03
C GLY A 417 5.39 17.60 -6.96
N LEU A 418 6.34 17.47 -7.90
CA LEU A 418 6.63 18.50 -8.91
C LEU A 418 5.58 18.53 -10.02
N LYS A 419 5.24 17.37 -10.57
CA LYS A 419 4.18 17.26 -11.58
C LYS A 419 2.85 17.46 -10.87
N ASN A 420 2.19 18.60 -11.03
CA ASN A 420 0.90 18.96 -10.44
C ASN A 420 0.94 19.89 -9.20
N SER A 421 2.05 20.59 -8.97
CA SER A 421 2.12 21.68 -7.98
C SER A 421 1.58 23.01 -8.53
#